data_fe7a0b4fc6c1d6d2b60e8e1c411d2a98
#
_entry.id   fe7a0b4fc6c1d6d2b60e8e1c411d2a98
#
_cell.length_a   1.000
_cell.length_b   1.000
_cell.length_c   1.000
_cell.angle_alpha   90.00
_cell.angle_beta   90.00
_cell.angle_gamma   90.00
#
_symmetry.space_group_name_H-M   'P 1'
#
loop_
_entity.id
_entity.type
_entity.pdbx_description
1 polymer ?
#
loop_
_entity_poly.entity_id
_entity_poly.type
_entity_poly.pdbx_seq_one_letter_code
_entity_poly.pdbx_strand_id
1 'polypeptide(L)'
;MTGKLTTRFAPSPTGYLHIGGLRTALYSYLYARKNKGNFLLRIEDTDLKRNSKEATQAIIEAFKWCGLDYDGEVTYQSERFDLYKKYIQKLLDEGKAYYCYMSKEELDELRAKQEAAKERPRYDGRYRDFTGTPPSNIEPVVRIKAPQKGEICFIDGVKGEVKFKVEDILDDFIIARSDGSPTYNFTVVIDDALMGVSDVIRGDDHLSNTPKQIVLYEALGFEIPKFYHVAMIHGEDGKKLSKRHGATDVMEYKAMGILPQALLNFLVRLGWSHGDDEVFSLEDLKRLFDPNHINKSASCYNFKKLEWLNAHYIKTLPFEEINRQLKDLGFDLSVYEKAGFLLDLLRERAKTLLEIISGAKSIVEAPQNYDENAINKFINENNLLLLQNYANELNEEKSAKDFEEFTNEFLQKNEVKLKDLAQPIRIALTGSAVSPSIFEVLEFLGVNECKKRIKKFLDFKGK
;
A
#
# COMPACT_ATOMS: atom_id res chain seq x y z
N MET A 1 -16.12 12.86 -29.02
CA MET A 1 -16.55 13.53 -27.76
C MET A 1 -15.33 13.68 -26.87
N THR A 2 -14.92 14.88 -26.55
CA THR A 2 -13.85 15.12 -25.56
C THR A 2 -14.44 14.85 -24.17
N GLY A 3 -14.62 13.58 -23.83
CA GLY A 3 -15.04 13.18 -22.50
C GLY A 3 -13.97 13.55 -21.46
N LYS A 4 -14.40 13.76 -20.23
CA LYS A 4 -13.50 13.98 -19.09
C LYS A 4 -12.60 12.75 -18.94
N LEU A 5 -11.26 12.96 -18.77
CA LEU A 5 -10.32 11.86 -18.52
C LEU A 5 -10.84 11.01 -17.34
N THR A 6 -10.95 9.72 -17.54
CA THR A 6 -11.46 8.79 -16.53
C THR A 6 -10.52 7.59 -16.41
N THR A 7 -10.03 7.39 -15.22
CA THR A 7 -9.23 6.20 -14.82
C THR A 7 -10.00 5.37 -13.81
N ARG A 8 -9.52 4.18 -13.53
CA ARG A 8 -10.10 3.32 -12.50
C ARG A 8 -9.03 2.48 -11.79
N PHE A 9 -9.34 2.07 -10.58
CA PHE A 9 -8.75 0.92 -9.93
C PHE A 9 -9.78 -0.21 -9.86
N ALA A 10 -9.41 -1.40 -10.30
CA ALA A 10 -10.34 -2.51 -10.49
C ALA A 10 -9.76 -3.81 -9.87
N PRO A 11 -9.72 -3.90 -8.52
CA PRO A 11 -9.18 -5.06 -7.83
C PRO A 11 -10.18 -6.22 -7.77
N SER A 12 -9.66 -7.47 -7.83
CA SER A 12 -10.42 -8.65 -7.44
C SER A 12 -10.28 -8.87 -5.94
N PRO A 13 -11.39 -9.04 -5.17
CA PRO A 13 -11.35 -9.17 -3.72
C PRO A 13 -11.04 -10.61 -3.28
N THR A 14 -9.95 -11.19 -3.82
CA THR A 14 -9.47 -12.54 -3.51
C THR A 14 -8.39 -12.57 -2.43
N GLY A 15 -8.09 -11.43 -1.83
CA GLY A 15 -7.11 -11.22 -0.77
C GLY A 15 -7.00 -9.75 -0.41
N TYR A 16 -6.13 -9.44 0.55
CA TYR A 16 -5.88 -8.07 0.98
C TYR A 16 -5.16 -7.25 -0.10
N LEU A 17 -5.31 -5.93 -0.05
CA LEU A 17 -4.68 -5.02 -0.99
C LEU A 17 -3.16 -4.99 -0.75
N HIS A 18 -2.39 -5.52 -1.69
CA HIS A 18 -0.94 -5.44 -1.61
C HIS A 18 -0.40 -4.14 -2.20
N ILE A 19 0.81 -3.75 -1.80
CA ILE A 19 1.42 -2.46 -2.19
C ILE A 19 1.57 -2.28 -3.70
N GLY A 20 1.73 -3.35 -4.48
CA GLY A 20 1.73 -3.27 -5.94
C GLY A 20 0.38 -2.83 -6.51
N GLY A 21 -0.71 -3.30 -5.93
CA GLY A 21 -2.07 -2.86 -6.25
C GLY A 21 -2.28 -1.39 -5.85
N LEU A 22 -1.89 -1.02 -4.62
CA LEU A 22 -1.98 0.36 -4.13
C LEU A 22 -1.16 1.32 -5.00
N ARG A 23 0.03 0.94 -5.46
CA ARG A 23 0.83 1.75 -6.40
C ARG A 23 0.09 2.00 -7.71
N THR A 24 -0.54 0.96 -8.26
CA THR A 24 -1.32 1.09 -9.50
C THR A 24 -2.55 1.97 -9.30
N ALA A 25 -3.24 1.83 -8.16
CA ALA A 25 -4.33 2.70 -7.77
C ALA A 25 -3.87 4.16 -7.63
N LEU A 26 -2.73 4.38 -6.95
CA LEU A 26 -2.13 5.70 -6.79
C LEU A 26 -1.82 6.37 -8.13
N TYR A 27 -1.21 5.66 -9.07
CA TYR A 27 -0.91 6.20 -10.40
C TYR A 27 -2.19 6.58 -11.17
N SER A 28 -3.21 5.73 -11.12
CA SER A 28 -4.52 6.01 -11.72
C SER A 28 -5.19 7.24 -11.10
N TYR A 29 -5.15 7.33 -9.76
CA TYR A 29 -5.66 8.45 -8.98
C TYR A 29 -4.95 9.77 -9.33
N LEU A 30 -3.63 9.77 -9.28
CA LEU A 30 -2.82 10.97 -9.53
C LEU A 30 -3.03 11.49 -10.96
N TYR A 31 -3.09 10.59 -11.93
CA TYR A 31 -3.32 10.96 -13.33
C TYR A 31 -4.71 11.58 -13.55
N ALA A 32 -5.74 10.99 -12.94
CA ALA A 32 -7.07 11.56 -12.95
C ALA A 32 -7.10 12.94 -12.29
N ARG A 33 -6.58 13.08 -11.08
CA ARG A 33 -6.63 14.33 -10.32
C ARG A 33 -5.85 15.46 -11.00
N LYS A 34 -4.67 15.19 -11.56
CA LYS A 34 -3.90 16.15 -12.36
C LYS A 34 -4.72 16.74 -13.51
N ASN A 35 -5.50 15.91 -14.18
CA ASN A 35 -6.30 16.30 -15.34
C ASN A 35 -7.73 16.73 -14.98
N LYS A 36 -8.03 16.93 -13.69
CA LYS A 36 -9.38 17.22 -13.20
C LYS A 36 -10.40 16.16 -13.69
N GLY A 37 -9.90 14.95 -13.87
CA GLY A 37 -10.61 13.79 -14.35
C GLY A 37 -11.36 13.04 -13.25
N ASN A 38 -11.92 11.88 -13.60
CA ASN A 38 -12.57 10.99 -12.66
C ASN A 38 -11.65 9.80 -12.35
N PHE A 39 -11.63 9.40 -11.08
CA PHE A 39 -11.01 8.17 -10.62
C PHE A 39 -12.07 7.26 -10.02
N LEU A 40 -12.30 6.10 -10.61
CA LEU A 40 -13.38 5.18 -10.24
C LEU A 40 -12.84 3.96 -9.50
N LEU A 41 -13.66 3.41 -8.59
CA LEU A 41 -13.37 2.14 -7.92
C LEU A 41 -14.38 1.08 -8.38
N ARG A 42 -13.87 -0.04 -8.94
CA ARG A 42 -14.65 -1.19 -9.33
C ARG A 42 -14.13 -2.45 -8.65
N ILE A 43 -15.00 -3.21 -8.03
CA ILE A 43 -14.66 -4.50 -7.42
C ILE A 43 -14.99 -5.61 -8.42
N GLU A 44 -13.97 -6.38 -8.82
CA GLU A 44 -14.08 -7.46 -9.78
C GLU A 44 -14.35 -8.79 -9.06
N ASP A 45 -15.59 -8.94 -8.60
CA ASP A 45 -16.09 -10.00 -7.73
C ASP A 45 -16.94 -11.06 -8.48
N THR A 46 -16.64 -11.30 -9.75
CA THR A 46 -17.36 -12.32 -10.57
C THR A 46 -17.09 -13.77 -10.14
N ASP A 47 -15.98 -14.03 -9.45
CA ASP A 47 -15.67 -15.36 -8.89
C ASP A 47 -16.22 -15.48 -7.46
N LEU A 48 -17.49 -15.79 -7.34
CA LEU A 48 -18.20 -15.87 -6.05
C LEU A 48 -17.60 -16.89 -5.05
N LYS A 49 -16.77 -17.83 -5.51
CA LYS A 49 -16.14 -18.84 -4.64
C LYS A 49 -14.88 -18.34 -3.94
N ARG A 50 -14.17 -17.38 -4.55
CA ARG A 50 -12.90 -16.85 -4.03
C ARG A 50 -13.00 -15.45 -3.43
N ASN A 51 -14.13 -14.79 -3.59
CA ASN A 51 -14.34 -13.45 -3.07
C ASN A 51 -14.67 -13.47 -1.58
N SER A 52 -14.18 -12.48 -0.85
CA SER A 52 -14.57 -12.25 0.53
C SER A 52 -15.02 -10.80 0.75
N LYS A 53 -16.03 -10.63 1.59
CA LYS A 53 -16.50 -9.30 2.00
C LYS A 53 -15.42 -8.56 2.80
N GLU A 54 -14.65 -9.31 3.57
CA GLU A 54 -13.53 -8.81 4.38
C GLU A 54 -12.43 -8.22 3.49
N ALA A 55 -12.10 -8.89 2.36
CA ALA A 55 -11.12 -8.38 1.40
C ALA A 55 -11.62 -7.09 0.72
N THR A 56 -12.91 -7.03 0.37
CA THR A 56 -13.51 -5.80 -0.17
C THR A 56 -13.45 -4.65 0.84
N GLN A 57 -13.82 -4.91 2.08
CA GLN A 57 -13.77 -3.91 3.14
C GLN A 57 -12.33 -3.43 3.40
N ALA A 58 -11.36 -4.33 3.42
CA ALA A 58 -9.94 -3.98 3.58
C ALA A 58 -9.42 -3.08 2.45
N ILE A 59 -9.87 -3.26 1.20
CA ILE A 59 -9.55 -2.36 0.09
C ILE A 59 -10.09 -0.95 0.35
N ILE A 60 -11.34 -0.83 0.78
CA ILE A 60 -11.98 0.46 1.08
C ILE A 60 -11.29 1.16 2.26
N GLU A 61 -10.95 0.40 3.31
CA GLU A 61 -10.22 0.92 4.48
C GLU A 61 -8.82 1.40 4.12
N ALA A 62 -8.10 0.66 3.27
CA ALA A 62 -6.79 1.07 2.79
C ALA A 62 -6.86 2.40 2.00
N PHE A 63 -7.88 2.57 1.15
CA PHE A 63 -8.11 3.81 0.42
C PHE A 63 -8.42 4.97 1.37
N LYS A 64 -9.30 4.74 2.35
CA LYS A 64 -9.64 5.75 3.38
C LYS A 64 -8.41 6.16 4.19
N TRP A 65 -7.59 5.19 4.61
CA TRP A 65 -6.37 5.46 5.36
C TRP A 65 -5.35 6.25 4.54
N CYS A 66 -5.19 5.90 3.25
CA CYS A 66 -4.30 6.60 2.32
C CYS A 66 -4.82 7.97 1.85
N GLY A 67 -6.09 8.31 2.13
CA GLY A 67 -6.71 9.54 1.61
C GLY A 67 -6.90 9.52 0.09
N LEU A 68 -7.09 8.36 -0.52
CA LEU A 68 -7.39 8.20 -1.94
C LEU A 68 -8.92 8.16 -2.13
N ASP A 69 -9.50 9.32 -2.39
CA ASP A 69 -10.92 9.44 -2.72
C ASP A 69 -11.20 9.00 -4.16
N TYR A 70 -12.37 8.41 -4.39
CA TYR A 70 -12.86 8.03 -5.72
C TYR A 70 -14.19 8.71 -6.02
N ASP A 71 -14.50 8.85 -7.32
CA ASP A 71 -15.69 9.54 -7.78
C ASP A 71 -16.85 8.56 -7.94
N GLY A 72 -18.03 8.95 -7.48
CA GLY A 72 -19.24 8.13 -7.52
C GLY A 72 -19.23 6.99 -6.52
N GLU A 73 -20.07 5.98 -6.78
CA GLU A 73 -20.20 4.80 -5.94
C GLU A 73 -19.28 3.67 -6.41
N VAL A 74 -18.95 2.75 -5.51
CA VAL A 74 -18.20 1.52 -5.87
C VAL A 74 -19.06 0.66 -6.78
N THR A 75 -18.49 0.29 -7.93
CA THR A 75 -19.17 -0.61 -8.87
C THR A 75 -18.78 -2.06 -8.54
N TYR A 76 -19.77 -2.95 -8.37
CA TYR A 76 -19.56 -4.38 -8.16
C TYR A 76 -19.92 -5.15 -9.43
N GLN A 77 -19.01 -5.97 -9.95
CA GLN A 77 -19.26 -6.76 -11.16
C GLN A 77 -20.32 -7.84 -10.93
N SER A 78 -20.42 -8.39 -9.73
CA SER A 78 -21.44 -9.36 -9.36
C SER A 78 -22.88 -8.85 -9.52
N GLU A 79 -23.11 -7.54 -9.44
CA GLU A 79 -24.40 -6.90 -9.61
C GLU A 79 -24.76 -6.64 -11.08
N ARG A 80 -23.86 -6.97 -12.02
CA ARG A 80 -23.96 -6.61 -13.44
C ARG A 80 -24.13 -7.80 -14.39
N PHE A 81 -24.37 -9.00 -13.87
CA PHE A 81 -24.47 -10.22 -14.70
C PHE A 81 -25.51 -10.12 -15.82
N ASP A 82 -26.67 -9.49 -15.58
CA ASP A 82 -27.69 -9.32 -16.61
C ASP A 82 -27.24 -8.37 -17.74
N LEU A 83 -26.41 -7.39 -17.40
CA LEU A 83 -25.78 -6.52 -18.39
C LEU A 83 -24.82 -7.32 -19.28
N TYR A 84 -23.97 -8.15 -18.69
CA TYR A 84 -23.04 -8.98 -19.44
C TYR A 84 -23.77 -9.96 -20.36
N LYS A 85 -24.84 -10.59 -19.90
CA LYS A 85 -25.69 -11.47 -20.72
C LYS A 85 -26.23 -10.76 -21.96
N LYS A 86 -26.70 -9.52 -21.82
CA LYS A 86 -27.18 -8.71 -22.97
C LYS A 86 -26.07 -8.50 -24.02
N TYR A 87 -24.84 -8.24 -23.60
CA TYR A 87 -23.73 -8.03 -24.54
C TYR A 87 -23.22 -9.36 -25.14
N ILE A 88 -23.29 -10.49 -24.41
CA ILE A 88 -23.03 -11.82 -24.96
C ILE A 88 -24.06 -12.12 -26.05
N GLN A 89 -25.35 -11.92 -25.77
CA GLN A 89 -26.43 -12.16 -26.74
C GLN A 89 -26.26 -11.26 -27.98
N LYS A 90 -25.92 -9.98 -27.80
CA LYS A 90 -25.62 -9.08 -28.92
C LYS A 90 -24.53 -9.64 -29.84
N LEU A 91 -23.43 -10.15 -29.28
CA LEU A 91 -22.34 -10.72 -30.08
C LEU A 91 -22.76 -12.01 -30.81
N LEU A 92 -23.62 -12.83 -30.19
CA LEU A 92 -24.22 -14.02 -30.82
C LEU A 92 -25.13 -13.61 -31.99
N ASP A 93 -26.03 -12.66 -31.78
CA ASP A 93 -26.99 -12.19 -32.80
C ASP A 93 -26.27 -11.54 -34.00
N GLU A 94 -25.16 -10.87 -33.75
CA GLU A 94 -24.31 -10.26 -34.79
C GLU A 94 -23.37 -11.27 -35.46
N GLY A 95 -23.39 -12.53 -35.06
CA GLY A 95 -22.49 -13.57 -35.58
C GLY A 95 -21.02 -13.39 -35.26
N LYS A 96 -20.71 -12.52 -34.28
CA LYS A 96 -19.35 -12.24 -33.79
C LYS A 96 -18.92 -13.20 -32.67
N ALA A 97 -19.85 -13.94 -32.09
CA ALA A 97 -19.62 -15.03 -31.14
C ALA A 97 -20.42 -16.25 -31.53
N TYR A 98 -20.13 -17.40 -30.93
CA TYR A 98 -20.80 -18.65 -31.20
C TYR A 98 -20.75 -19.58 -30.00
N TYR A 99 -21.68 -20.57 -29.98
CA TYR A 99 -21.69 -21.63 -28.99
C TYR A 99 -20.67 -22.74 -29.36
N CYS A 100 -19.86 -23.09 -28.40
CA CYS A 100 -18.87 -24.15 -28.54
C CYS A 100 -19.20 -25.29 -27.59
N TYR A 101 -19.43 -26.46 -28.18
CA TYR A 101 -19.86 -27.71 -27.51
C TYR A 101 -18.66 -28.64 -27.23
N MET A 102 -17.44 -28.16 -27.29
CA MET A 102 -16.23 -28.94 -26.96
C MET A 102 -16.20 -29.24 -25.47
N SER A 103 -16.15 -30.52 -25.11
CA SER A 103 -16.04 -30.93 -23.71
C SER A 103 -14.67 -30.58 -23.14
N LYS A 104 -14.52 -30.61 -21.82
CA LYS A 104 -13.24 -30.38 -21.15
C LYS A 104 -12.22 -31.45 -21.54
N GLU A 105 -12.68 -32.70 -21.61
CA GLU A 105 -11.87 -33.87 -21.97
C GLU A 105 -11.31 -33.71 -23.39
N GLU A 106 -12.18 -33.37 -24.37
CA GLU A 106 -11.75 -33.13 -25.75
C GLU A 106 -10.73 -31.97 -25.86
N LEU A 107 -10.94 -30.91 -25.07
CA LEU A 107 -10.01 -29.77 -25.03
C LEU A 107 -8.64 -30.16 -24.45
N ASP A 108 -8.65 -30.98 -23.39
CA ASP A 108 -7.42 -31.45 -22.74
C ASP A 108 -6.68 -32.44 -23.65
N GLU A 109 -7.38 -33.31 -24.37
CA GLU A 109 -6.78 -34.17 -25.40
C GLU A 109 -6.18 -33.39 -26.57
N LEU A 110 -6.87 -32.34 -27.03
CA LEU A 110 -6.36 -31.44 -28.07
C LEU A 110 -5.07 -30.78 -27.64
N ARG A 111 -5.03 -30.24 -26.42
CA ARG A 111 -3.86 -29.58 -25.84
C ARG A 111 -2.68 -30.56 -25.72
N ALA A 112 -2.93 -31.76 -25.19
CA ALA A 112 -1.90 -32.78 -25.07
C ALA A 112 -1.29 -33.17 -26.44
N LYS A 113 -2.12 -33.28 -27.48
CA LYS A 113 -1.64 -33.54 -28.85
C LYS A 113 -0.78 -32.39 -29.39
N GLN A 114 -1.20 -31.14 -29.16
CA GLN A 114 -0.46 -29.96 -29.60
C GLN A 114 0.88 -29.84 -28.84
N GLU A 115 0.90 -30.08 -27.52
CA GLU A 115 2.13 -30.11 -26.73
C GLU A 115 3.10 -31.20 -27.18
N ALA A 116 2.61 -32.41 -27.50
CA ALA A 116 3.43 -33.50 -28.04
C ALA A 116 4.03 -33.12 -29.39
N ALA A 117 3.29 -32.36 -30.21
CA ALA A 117 3.76 -31.82 -31.49
C ALA A 117 4.67 -30.58 -31.36
N LYS A 118 4.92 -30.12 -30.11
CA LYS A 118 5.62 -28.85 -29.81
C LYS A 118 4.93 -27.62 -30.41
N GLU A 119 3.64 -27.68 -30.58
CA GLU A 119 2.78 -26.58 -30.98
C GLU A 119 2.22 -25.86 -29.75
N ARG A 120 1.86 -24.61 -29.91
CA ARG A 120 1.19 -23.86 -28.84
C ARG A 120 -0.19 -24.45 -28.57
N PRO A 121 -0.52 -24.84 -27.32
CA PRO A 121 -1.87 -25.28 -26.95
C PRO A 121 -2.90 -24.16 -27.18
N ARG A 122 -3.89 -24.44 -28.02
CA ARG A 122 -5.00 -23.51 -28.32
C ARG A 122 -6.24 -24.27 -28.76
N TYR A 123 -7.37 -23.59 -28.69
CA TYR A 123 -8.61 -24.09 -29.28
C TYR A 123 -8.49 -24.05 -30.82
N ASP A 124 -8.94 -25.11 -31.50
CA ASP A 124 -8.76 -25.31 -32.95
C ASP A 124 -9.85 -24.69 -33.83
N GLY A 125 -10.87 -24.07 -33.23
CA GLY A 125 -11.93 -23.40 -33.96
C GLY A 125 -13.02 -24.34 -34.55
N ARG A 126 -13.04 -25.63 -34.22
CA ARG A 126 -13.95 -26.63 -34.85
C ARG A 126 -15.43 -26.29 -34.75
N TYR A 127 -15.87 -25.50 -33.79
CA TYR A 127 -17.26 -25.06 -33.64
C TYR A 127 -17.50 -23.63 -34.18
N ARG A 128 -16.51 -22.99 -34.76
CA ARG A 128 -16.60 -21.56 -35.20
C ARG A 128 -17.72 -21.34 -36.24
N ASP A 129 -17.88 -22.27 -37.18
CA ASP A 129 -18.88 -22.21 -38.24
C ASP A 129 -19.76 -23.46 -38.21
N PHE A 130 -20.00 -23.98 -37.02
CA PHE A 130 -20.78 -25.20 -36.81
C PHE A 130 -22.25 -24.97 -37.12
N THR A 131 -22.78 -25.78 -38.03
CA THR A 131 -24.20 -25.80 -38.47
C THR A 131 -24.92 -27.08 -38.16
N GLY A 132 -24.25 -28.00 -37.44
CA GLY A 132 -24.83 -29.31 -37.06
C GLY A 132 -25.84 -29.21 -35.93
N THR A 133 -26.41 -30.35 -35.55
CA THR A 133 -27.27 -30.44 -34.38
C THR A 133 -26.43 -30.37 -33.09
N PRO A 134 -26.73 -29.45 -32.17
CA PRO A 134 -26.02 -29.38 -30.91
C PRO A 134 -26.08 -30.66 -30.09
N PRO A 135 -25.00 -31.16 -29.48
CA PRO A 135 -25.02 -32.26 -28.55
C PRO A 135 -25.96 -31.97 -27.38
N SER A 136 -26.85 -32.92 -27.05
CA SER A 136 -27.86 -32.73 -26.00
C SER A 136 -27.32 -32.80 -24.56
N ASN A 137 -26.09 -33.33 -24.39
CA ASN A 137 -25.47 -33.61 -23.10
C ASN A 137 -24.32 -32.68 -22.75
N ILE A 138 -24.09 -31.61 -23.52
CA ILE A 138 -23.03 -30.67 -23.29
C ILE A 138 -23.61 -29.26 -23.19
N GLU A 139 -23.44 -28.64 -22.03
CA GLU A 139 -23.72 -27.22 -21.85
C GLU A 139 -22.61 -26.41 -22.54
N PRO A 140 -22.94 -25.58 -23.55
CA PRO A 140 -21.94 -24.89 -24.35
C PRO A 140 -21.28 -23.74 -23.60
N VAL A 141 -20.05 -23.46 -23.95
CA VAL A 141 -19.43 -22.15 -23.67
C VAL A 141 -19.66 -21.20 -24.85
N VAL A 142 -19.60 -19.89 -24.60
CA VAL A 142 -19.64 -18.91 -25.68
C VAL A 142 -18.21 -18.42 -25.97
N ARG A 143 -17.82 -18.51 -27.26
CA ARG A 143 -16.51 -18.02 -27.73
C ARG A 143 -16.69 -16.83 -28.67
N ILE A 144 -15.77 -15.87 -28.58
CA ILE A 144 -15.66 -14.78 -29.54
C ILE A 144 -15.03 -15.30 -30.85
N LYS A 145 -15.46 -14.79 -32.00
CA LYS A 145 -14.75 -14.99 -33.27
C LYS A 145 -13.56 -14.03 -33.34
N ALA A 146 -12.42 -14.44 -32.79
CA ALA A 146 -11.20 -13.66 -32.84
C ALA A 146 -10.58 -13.68 -34.25
N PRO A 147 -9.76 -12.66 -34.63
CA PRO A 147 -8.95 -12.73 -35.84
C PRO A 147 -8.01 -13.95 -35.77
N GLN A 148 -7.82 -14.60 -36.92
CA GLN A 148 -7.00 -15.84 -37.00
C GLN A 148 -5.58 -15.58 -37.50
N LYS A 149 -5.34 -14.45 -38.16
CA LYS A 149 -4.05 -14.05 -38.73
C LYS A 149 -3.87 -12.53 -38.65
N GLY A 150 -2.64 -12.09 -38.73
CA GLY A 150 -2.26 -10.69 -38.75
C GLY A 150 -1.58 -10.23 -37.50
N GLU A 151 -1.60 -8.93 -37.25
CA GLU A 151 -0.97 -8.31 -36.08
C GLU A 151 -1.96 -7.44 -35.32
N ILE A 152 -1.88 -7.46 -33.99
CA ILE A 152 -2.50 -6.46 -33.13
C ILE A 152 -1.39 -5.55 -32.62
N CYS A 153 -1.51 -4.26 -32.94
CA CYS A 153 -0.55 -3.24 -32.59
C CYS A 153 -1.24 -2.12 -31.80
N PHE A 154 -0.64 -1.69 -30.70
CA PHE A 154 -1.11 -0.52 -29.95
C PHE A 154 0.08 0.23 -29.33
N ILE A 155 -0.16 1.50 -29.00
CA ILE A 155 0.82 2.32 -28.30
C ILE A 155 0.51 2.28 -26.80
N ASP A 156 1.43 1.71 -26.03
CA ASP A 156 1.40 1.72 -24.57
C ASP A 156 2.17 2.93 -24.04
N GLY A 157 1.57 3.69 -23.13
CA GLY A 157 2.18 4.91 -22.62
C GLY A 157 3.48 4.68 -21.82
N VAL A 158 3.71 3.45 -21.32
CA VAL A 158 4.95 3.08 -20.62
C VAL A 158 5.88 2.27 -21.50
N LYS A 159 5.38 1.20 -22.16
CA LYS A 159 6.21 0.26 -22.93
C LYS A 159 6.54 0.81 -24.33
N GLY A 160 5.76 1.74 -24.86
CA GLY A 160 5.85 2.23 -26.24
C GLY A 160 5.06 1.36 -27.22
N GLU A 161 5.51 1.22 -28.44
CA GLU A 161 4.85 0.38 -29.44
C GLU A 161 4.90 -1.10 -29.03
N VAL A 162 3.75 -1.73 -28.94
CA VAL A 162 3.59 -3.16 -28.60
C VAL A 162 2.90 -3.87 -29.77
N LYS A 163 3.52 -4.95 -30.25
CA LYS A 163 3.03 -5.73 -31.39
C LYS A 163 2.91 -7.20 -31.01
N PHE A 164 1.82 -7.80 -31.37
CA PHE A 164 1.56 -9.22 -31.19
C PHE A 164 1.13 -9.84 -32.52
N LYS A 165 1.75 -10.96 -32.91
CA LYS A 165 1.22 -11.79 -33.98
C LYS A 165 0.01 -12.54 -33.46
N VAL A 166 -1.09 -12.43 -34.18
CA VAL A 166 -2.38 -13.04 -33.80
C VAL A 166 -2.23 -14.56 -33.59
N GLU A 167 -1.55 -15.22 -34.50
CA GLU A 167 -1.33 -16.66 -34.49
C GLU A 167 -0.60 -17.15 -33.24
N ASP A 168 0.23 -16.27 -32.63
CA ASP A 168 1.06 -16.60 -31.47
C ASP A 168 0.31 -16.42 -30.16
N ILE A 169 -0.75 -15.60 -30.10
CA ILE A 169 -1.34 -15.17 -28.82
C ILE A 169 -2.84 -15.38 -28.72
N LEU A 170 -3.58 -15.45 -29.85
CA LEU A 170 -5.04 -15.55 -29.86
C LEU A 170 -5.51 -16.92 -30.31
N ASP A 171 -6.67 -17.29 -29.85
CA ASP A 171 -7.62 -18.24 -30.36
C ASP A 171 -9.02 -17.66 -30.14
N ASP A 172 -10.06 -18.39 -30.54
CA ASP A 172 -11.42 -18.00 -30.17
C ASP A 172 -11.64 -18.28 -28.68
N PHE A 173 -11.27 -17.29 -27.86
CA PHE A 173 -11.32 -17.43 -26.41
C PHE A 173 -12.76 -17.34 -25.86
N ILE A 174 -12.95 -17.96 -24.69
CA ILE A 174 -14.26 -18.03 -24.02
C ILE A 174 -14.60 -16.65 -23.44
N ILE A 175 -15.82 -16.17 -23.72
CA ILE A 175 -16.41 -14.96 -23.15
C ILE A 175 -17.49 -15.26 -22.10
N ALA A 176 -18.18 -16.42 -22.22
CA ALA A 176 -19.07 -16.96 -21.19
C ALA A 176 -18.82 -18.45 -20.97
N ARG A 177 -18.82 -18.87 -19.70
CA ARG A 177 -18.68 -20.27 -19.30
C ARG A 177 -20.00 -21.02 -19.51
N SER A 178 -19.97 -22.32 -19.36
CA SER A 178 -21.15 -23.19 -19.49
C SER A 178 -22.27 -22.87 -18.47
N ASP A 179 -21.92 -22.36 -17.29
CA ASP A 179 -22.87 -21.87 -16.30
C ASP A 179 -23.45 -20.47 -16.62
N GLY A 180 -23.09 -19.90 -17.76
CA GLY A 180 -23.49 -18.56 -18.20
C GLY A 180 -22.68 -17.43 -17.57
N SER A 181 -21.74 -17.71 -16.67
CA SER A 181 -20.92 -16.67 -16.05
C SER A 181 -19.91 -16.08 -17.06
N PRO A 182 -19.75 -14.75 -17.11
CA PRO A 182 -18.81 -14.12 -18.03
C PRO A 182 -17.36 -14.32 -17.59
N THR A 183 -16.42 -14.17 -18.54
CA THR A 183 -14.99 -14.23 -18.23
C THR A 183 -14.41 -12.86 -17.96
N TYR A 184 -13.26 -12.80 -17.27
CA TYR A 184 -12.56 -11.60 -16.86
C TYR A 184 -12.37 -10.57 -18.00
N ASN A 185 -11.77 -10.99 -19.13
CA ASN A 185 -11.51 -10.04 -20.22
C ASN A 185 -12.78 -9.43 -20.79
N PHE A 186 -13.88 -10.18 -20.80
CA PHE A 186 -15.16 -9.71 -21.30
C PHE A 186 -15.79 -8.68 -20.35
N THR A 187 -15.86 -8.97 -19.05
CA THR A 187 -16.45 -8.06 -18.06
C THR A 187 -15.69 -6.73 -17.96
N VAL A 188 -14.35 -6.79 -17.98
CA VAL A 188 -13.49 -5.60 -17.93
C VAL A 188 -13.78 -4.65 -19.11
N VAL A 189 -13.89 -5.18 -20.33
CA VAL A 189 -14.16 -4.36 -21.53
C VAL A 189 -15.53 -3.69 -21.45
N ILE A 190 -16.57 -4.44 -21.07
CA ILE A 190 -17.92 -3.91 -20.93
C ILE A 190 -17.93 -2.76 -19.90
N ASP A 191 -17.33 -3.01 -18.74
CA ASP A 191 -17.37 -2.04 -17.67
C ASP A 191 -16.52 -0.82 -17.98
N ASP A 192 -15.28 -0.99 -18.45
CA ASP A 192 -14.43 0.15 -18.82
C ASP A 192 -15.12 1.04 -19.87
N ALA A 193 -15.76 0.44 -20.89
CA ALA A 193 -16.49 1.19 -21.89
C ALA A 193 -17.70 1.94 -21.32
N LEU A 194 -18.55 1.26 -20.55
CA LEU A 194 -19.79 1.85 -20.02
C LEU A 194 -19.57 2.80 -18.85
N MET A 195 -18.47 2.67 -18.13
CA MET A 195 -18.02 3.60 -17.10
C MET A 195 -17.25 4.79 -17.70
N GLY A 196 -17.05 4.83 -19.02
CA GLY A 196 -16.36 5.91 -19.72
C GLY A 196 -14.87 6.00 -19.41
N VAL A 197 -14.23 4.87 -19.08
CA VAL A 197 -12.78 4.80 -18.82
C VAL A 197 -12.02 5.10 -20.11
N SER A 198 -11.26 6.19 -20.10
CA SER A 198 -10.43 6.62 -21.23
C SER A 198 -8.99 6.13 -21.14
N ASP A 199 -8.51 5.88 -19.94
CA ASP A 199 -7.10 5.54 -19.65
C ASP A 199 -7.01 4.43 -18.62
N VAL A 200 -6.29 3.35 -18.96
CA VAL A 200 -6.12 2.14 -18.16
C VAL A 200 -4.68 2.02 -17.70
N ILE A 201 -4.42 2.31 -16.42
CA ILE A 201 -3.12 2.09 -15.79
C ILE A 201 -3.21 0.80 -14.97
N ARG A 202 -2.31 -0.17 -15.23
CA ARG A 202 -2.32 -1.49 -14.56
C ARG A 202 -0.95 -2.17 -14.59
N GLY A 203 -0.78 -3.24 -13.83
CA GLY A 203 0.44 -4.05 -13.86
C GLY A 203 0.72 -4.67 -15.24
N ASP A 204 1.98 -4.84 -15.59
CA ASP A 204 2.40 -5.41 -16.86
C ASP A 204 2.18 -6.93 -16.96
N ASP A 205 1.81 -7.59 -15.87
CA ASP A 205 1.28 -8.95 -15.88
C ASP A 205 -0.05 -9.08 -16.64
N HIS A 206 -0.76 -7.96 -16.87
CA HIS A 206 -1.94 -7.88 -17.71
C HIS A 206 -1.65 -7.54 -19.19
N LEU A 207 -0.39 -7.35 -19.59
CA LEU A 207 -0.03 -6.95 -20.95
C LEU A 207 -0.54 -7.97 -21.99
N SER A 208 -0.45 -9.28 -21.69
CA SER A 208 -0.96 -10.35 -22.54
C SER A 208 -2.49 -10.42 -22.66
N ASN A 209 -3.23 -9.73 -21.79
CA ASN A 209 -4.68 -9.62 -21.88
C ASN A 209 -5.12 -8.54 -22.88
N THR A 210 -4.27 -7.54 -23.10
CA THR A 210 -4.62 -6.37 -23.91
C THR A 210 -5.05 -6.73 -25.34
N PRO A 211 -4.40 -7.64 -26.07
CA PRO A 211 -4.88 -8.04 -27.40
C PRO A 211 -6.28 -8.64 -27.39
N LYS A 212 -6.61 -9.45 -26.37
CA LYS A 212 -7.96 -10.03 -26.23
C LYS A 212 -9.01 -8.95 -25.97
N GLN A 213 -8.65 -7.96 -25.16
CA GLN A 213 -9.54 -6.84 -24.84
C GLN A 213 -9.74 -5.93 -26.06
N ILE A 214 -8.69 -5.66 -26.85
CA ILE A 214 -8.81 -4.91 -28.12
C ILE A 214 -9.79 -5.59 -29.06
N VAL A 215 -9.69 -6.89 -29.25
CA VAL A 215 -10.65 -7.68 -30.05
C VAL A 215 -12.10 -7.51 -29.56
N LEU A 216 -12.30 -7.47 -28.25
CA LEU A 216 -13.63 -7.28 -27.66
C LEU A 216 -14.12 -5.86 -27.82
N TYR A 217 -13.30 -4.83 -27.64
CA TYR A 217 -13.66 -3.44 -27.91
C TYR A 217 -14.12 -3.26 -29.36
N GLU A 218 -13.35 -3.78 -30.32
CA GLU A 218 -13.67 -3.72 -31.76
C GLU A 218 -14.96 -4.48 -32.07
N ALA A 219 -15.11 -5.71 -31.54
CA ALA A 219 -16.30 -6.53 -31.78
C ALA A 219 -17.58 -5.86 -31.26
N LEU A 220 -17.49 -5.15 -30.14
CA LEU A 220 -18.63 -4.46 -29.51
C LEU A 220 -18.85 -3.04 -30.06
N GLY A 221 -17.91 -2.52 -30.83
CA GLY A 221 -17.95 -1.14 -31.35
C GLY A 221 -17.69 -0.07 -30.30
N PHE A 222 -16.89 -0.41 -29.28
CA PHE A 222 -16.46 0.52 -28.24
C PHE A 222 -15.14 1.21 -28.59
N GLU A 223 -14.94 2.42 -28.07
CA GLU A 223 -13.64 3.08 -28.14
C GLU A 223 -12.60 2.34 -27.29
N ILE A 224 -11.39 2.15 -27.83
CA ILE A 224 -10.29 1.49 -27.14
C ILE A 224 -9.61 2.53 -26.22
N PRO A 225 -9.48 2.29 -24.91
CA PRO A 225 -8.81 3.21 -24.00
C PRO A 225 -7.31 3.23 -24.26
N LYS A 226 -6.63 4.26 -23.77
CA LYS A 226 -5.17 4.27 -23.70
C LYS A 226 -4.69 3.34 -22.59
N PHE A 227 -3.62 2.59 -22.87
CA PHE A 227 -3.05 1.64 -21.91
C PHE A 227 -1.69 2.10 -21.40
N TYR A 228 -1.43 1.84 -20.11
CA TYR A 228 -0.17 2.09 -19.43
C TYR A 228 0.15 0.86 -18.57
N HIS A 229 1.10 0.03 -19.02
CA HIS A 229 1.48 -1.20 -18.31
C HIS A 229 2.72 -0.96 -17.44
N VAL A 230 2.51 -0.89 -16.13
CA VAL A 230 3.51 -0.58 -15.12
C VAL A 230 4.27 -1.83 -14.72
N ALA A 231 5.59 -1.78 -14.78
CA ALA A 231 6.44 -2.90 -14.40
C ALA A 231 6.21 -3.34 -12.94
N MET A 232 6.38 -4.63 -12.67
CA MET A 232 6.21 -5.20 -11.33
C MET A 232 7.23 -4.63 -10.33
N ILE A 233 6.89 -4.67 -9.04
CA ILE A 233 7.84 -4.39 -7.96
C ILE A 233 8.59 -5.69 -7.65
N HIS A 234 9.91 -5.60 -7.57
CA HIS A 234 10.79 -6.71 -7.20
C HIS A 234 11.33 -6.52 -5.78
N GLY A 235 11.65 -7.61 -5.11
CA GLY A 235 12.45 -7.60 -3.89
C GLY A 235 13.92 -7.32 -4.20
N GLU A 236 14.74 -7.18 -3.15
CA GLU A 236 16.20 -6.98 -3.28
C GLU A 236 16.89 -8.16 -4.00
N ASP A 237 16.27 -9.34 -4.00
CA ASP A 237 16.75 -10.53 -4.72
C ASP A 237 16.41 -10.53 -6.22
N GLY A 238 15.85 -9.45 -6.74
CA GLY A 238 15.45 -9.30 -8.14
C GLY A 238 14.22 -10.10 -8.55
N LYS A 239 13.54 -10.81 -7.62
CA LYS A 239 12.33 -11.56 -7.89
C LYS A 239 11.09 -10.74 -7.57
N LYS A 240 9.95 -11.10 -8.16
CA LYS A 240 8.66 -10.46 -7.85
C LYS A 240 8.45 -10.39 -6.34
N LEU A 241 8.05 -9.22 -5.86
CA LEU A 241 7.78 -8.99 -4.44
C LEU A 241 6.74 -9.99 -3.91
N SER A 242 7.02 -10.55 -2.74
CA SER A 242 6.16 -11.55 -2.09
C SER A 242 6.29 -11.44 -0.57
N LYS A 243 5.43 -12.12 0.18
CA LYS A 243 5.42 -12.13 1.66
C LYS A 243 6.78 -12.42 2.32
N ARG A 244 7.67 -13.15 1.67
CA ARG A 244 9.04 -13.41 2.19
C ARG A 244 9.94 -12.18 2.21
N HIS A 245 9.57 -11.11 1.49
CA HIS A 245 10.30 -9.85 1.43
C HIS A 245 9.79 -8.82 2.46
N GLY A 246 8.89 -9.20 3.35
CA GLY A 246 8.27 -8.35 4.37
C GLY A 246 6.79 -8.13 4.13
N ALA A 247 6.23 -7.12 4.76
CA ALA A 247 4.83 -6.75 4.61
C ALA A 247 4.48 -6.46 3.15
N THR A 248 3.39 -7.05 2.69
CA THR A 248 2.87 -6.81 1.34
C THR A 248 1.47 -6.24 1.37
N ASP A 249 0.73 -6.48 2.44
CA ASP A 249 -0.58 -5.90 2.70
C ASP A 249 -0.44 -4.45 3.19
N VAL A 250 -1.23 -3.56 2.60
CA VAL A 250 -1.23 -2.12 2.94
C VAL A 250 -1.54 -1.88 4.42
N MET A 251 -2.45 -2.63 5.01
CA MET A 251 -2.83 -2.44 6.42
C MET A 251 -1.77 -2.95 7.41
N GLU A 252 -0.88 -3.86 6.98
CA GLU A 252 0.30 -4.25 7.77
C GLU A 252 1.25 -3.06 7.97
N TYR A 253 1.42 -2.20 6.95
CA TYR A 253 2.25 -0.99 7.08
C TYR A 253 1.66 -0.01 8.11
N LYS A 254 0.33 0.16 8.12
CA LYS A 254 -0.35 0.93 9.19
C LYS A 254 -0.02 0.34 10.56
N ALA A 255 -0.16 -0.96 10.72
CA ALA A 255 0.13 -1.65 11.99
C ALA A 255 1.61 -1.54 12.41
N MET A 256 2.54 -1.41 11.45
CA MET A 256 3.97 -1.15 11.71
C MET A 256 4.25 0.32 12.10
N GLY A 257 3.25 1.17 12.11
CA GLY A 257 3.41 2.61 12.42
C GLY A 257 4.00 3.44 11.28
N ILE A 258 3.81 2.98 10.03
CA ILE A 258 4.14 3.76 8.83
C ILE A 258 3.00 4.73 8.54
N LEU A 259 3.35 5.96 8.21
CA LEU A 259 2.41 7.00 7.81
C LEU A 259 1.93 6.78 6.37
N PRO A 260 0.66 7.05 6.04
CA PRO A 260 0.17 6.93 4.66
C PRO A 260 0.92 7.84 3.70
N GLN A 261 1.31 9.04 4.10
CA GLN A 261 2.12 9.97 3.29
C GLN A 261 3.47 9.35 2.91
N ALA A 262 4.14 8.70 3.86
CA ALA A 262 5.41 8.03 3.61
C ALA A 262 5.24 6.85 2.64
N LEU A 263 4.21 6.04 2.84
CA LEU A 263 3.92 4.91 1.97
C LEU A 263 3.58 5.36 0.54
N LEU A 264 2.72 6.35 0.36
CA LEU A 264 2.35 6.87 -0.96
C LEU A 264 3.56 7.49 -1.68
N ASN A 265 4.37 8.31 -0.98
CA ASN A 265 5.59 8.86 -1.56
C ASN A 265 6.59 7.75 -1.95
N PHE A 266 6.76 6.75 -1.10
CA PHE A 266 7.61 5.60 -1.41
C PHE A 266 7.11 4.86 -2.66
N LEU A 267 5.81 4.57 -2.73
CA LEU A 267 5.21 3.83 -3.84
C LEU A 267 5.28 4.59 -5.17
N VAL A 268 5.07 5.91 -5.16
CA VAL A 268 5.18 6.69 -6.40
C VAL A 268 6.59 6.63 -6.96
N ARG A 269 7.62 6.67 -6.10
CA ARG A 269 9.04 6.56 -6.50
C ARG A 269 9.42 5.15 -7.00
N LEU A 270 8.63 4.13 -6.72
CA LEU A 270 8.81 2.80 -7.30
C LEU A 270 8.30 2.73 -8.74
N GLY A 271 8.96 3.45 -9.63
CA GLY A 271 8.71 3.44 -11.06
C GLY A 271 8.40 4.80 -11.68
N TRP A 272 8.30 5.87 -10.90
CA TRP A 272 8.16 7.23 -11.41
C TRP A 272 9.14 8.17 -10.72
N SER A 273 9.61 9.20 -11.42
CA SER A 273 10.51 10.22 -10.89
C SER A 273 10.20 11.59 -11.47
N HIS A 274 10.56 12.63 -10.72
CA HIS A 274 10.52 14.02 -11.13
C HIS A 274 11.84 14.68 -10.73
N GLY A 275 12.77 14.77 -11.67
CA GLY A 275 14.14 15.20 -11.38
C GLY A 275 14.77 14.38 -10.24
N ASP A 276 15.46 15.08 -9.35
CA ASP A 276 16.12 14.51 -8.17
C ASP A 276 15.26 14.57 -6.90
N ASP A 277 14.02 15.03 -7.01
CA ASP A 277 13.11 15.15 -5.88
C ASP A 277 12.78 13.78 -5.27
N GLU A 278 12.86 13.68 -3.95
CA GLU A 278 12.63 12.46 -3.20
C GLU A 278 11.39 12.52 -2.32
N VAL A 279 11.01 13.71 -1.88
CA VAL A 279 9.89 13.95 -0.96
C VAL A 279 8.82 14.77 -1.65
N PHE A 280 7.59 14.26 -1.62
CA PHE A 280 6.44 14.88 -2.27
C PHE A 280 5.21 14.83 -1.38
N SER A 281 4.57 15.95 -1.15
CA SER A 281 3.21 15.94 -0.61
C SER A 281 2.23 15.30 -1.62
N LEU A 282 1.09 14.82 -1.15
CA LEU A 282 0.05 14.30 -2.05
C LEU A 282 -0.42 15.36 -3.06
N GLU A 283 -0.46 16.63 -2.67
CA GLU A 283 -0.82 17.74 -3.55
C GLU A 283 0.26 17.98 -4.63
N ASP A 284 1.53 17.88 -4.27
CA ASP A 284 2.61 17.93 -5.27
C ASP A 284 2.49 16.78 -6.26
N LEU A 285 2.22 15.58 -5.79
CA LEU A 285 2.02 14.42 -6.64
C LEU A 285 0.84 14.60 -7.60
N LYS A 286 -0.30 15.12 -7.14
CA LYS A 286 -1.45 15.46 -8.00
C LYS A 286 -1.10 16.46 -9.09
N ARG A 287 -0.20 17.39 -8.81
CA ARG A 287 0.24 18.42 -9.76
C ARG A 287 1.28 17.91 -10.76
N LEU A 288 2.24 17.10 -10.29
CA LEU A 288 3.45 16.74 -11.03
C LEU A 288 3.32 15.43 -11.81
N PHE A 289 2.55 14.47 -11.30
CA PHE A 289 2.51 13.11 -11.85
C PHE A 289 2.19 13.09 -13.35
N ASP A 290 3.01 12.39 -14.12
CA ASP A 290 2.78 12.12 -15.54
C ASP A 290 3.08 10.65 -15.84
N PRO A 291 2.10 9.87 -16.31
CA PRO A 291 2.29 8.45 -16.58
C PRO A 291 3.30 8.18 -17.71
N ASN A 292 3.58 9.16 -18.58
CA ASN A 292 4.61 9.04 -19.61
C ASN A 292 6.05 9.02 -19.04
N HIS A 293 6.22 9.43 -17.79
CA HIS A 293 7.49 9.37 -17.06
C HIS A 293 7.62 8.10 -16.19
N ILE A 294 6.72 7.13 -16.34
CA ILE A 294 6.83 5.85 -15.67
C ILE A 294 7.95 5.02 -16.32
N ASN A 295 8.83 4.46 -15.51
CA ASN A 295 9.94 3.63 -15.95
C ASN A 295 9.45 2.29 -16.54
N LYS A 296 10.08 1.86 -17.64
CA LYS A 296 9.78 0.57 -18.30
C LYS A 296 10.22 -0.62 -17.46
N SER A 297 11.28 -0.46 -16.67
CA SER A 297 11.90 -1.52 -15.87
C SER A 297 11.29 -1.65 -14.50
N ALA A 298 11.37 -2.84 -13.92
CA ALA A 298 10.97 -3.11 -12.55
C ALA A 298 11.80 -2.29 -11.55
N SER A 299 11.15 -1.86 -10.46
CA SER A 299 11.80 -1.16 -9.36
C SER A 299 11.99 -2.10 -8.18
N CYS A 300 13.11 -1.97 -7.46
CA CYS A 300 13.39 -2.76 -6.27
C CYS A 300 12.80 -2.11 -5.02
N TYR A 301 12.11 -2.91 -4.22
CA TYR A 301 11.63 -2.55 -2.92
C TYR A 301 12.80 -2.40 -1.94
N ASN A 302 12.85 -1.27 -1.21
CA ASN A 302 13.85 -1.01 -0.20
C ASN A 302 13.19 -0.47 1.07
N PHE A 303 13.10 -1.31 2.09
CA PHE A 303 12.44 -0.96 3.34
C PHE A 303 13.15 0.18 4.10
N LYS A 304 14.50 0.25 4.04
CA LYS A 304 15.26 1.34 4.67
C LYS A 304 14.91 2.71 4.09
N LYS A 305 14.61 2.77 2.78
CA LYS A 305 14.15 3.99 2.13
C LYS A 305 12.76 4.40 2.63
N LEU A 306 11.86 3.43 2.84
CA LEU A 306 10.54 3.69 3.43
C LEU A 306 10.66 4.19 4.87
N GLU A 307 11.51 3.56 5.70
CA GLU A 307 11.77 4.03 7.07
C GLU A 307 12.31 5.47 7.09
N TRP A 308 13.21 5.78 6.18
CA TRP A 308 13.76 7.14 6.06
C TRP A 308 12.67 8.16 5.71
N LEU A 309 11.81 7.85 4.73
CA LEU A 309 10.66 8.69 4.38
C LEU A 309 9.71 8.84 5.57
N ASN A 310 9.44 7.75 6.28
CA ASN A 310 8.55 7.77 7.43
C ASN A 310 9.09 8.68 8.55
N ALA A 311 10.36 8.54 8.88
CA ALA A 311 11.03 9.42 9.83
C ALA A 311 10.97 10.89 9.40
N HIS A 312 11.15 11.17 8.09
CA HIS A 312 11.01 12.53 7.56
C HIS A 312 9.60 13.08 7.80
N TYR A 313 8.55 12.32 7.47
CA TYR A 313 7.17 12.78 7.67
C TYR A 313 6.79 12.89 9.14
N ILE A 314 7.27 12.00 10.02
CA ILE A 314 7.09 12.13 11.48
C ILE A 314 7.66 13.47 11.98
N LYS A 315 8.82 13.89 11.46
CA LYS A 315 9.46 15.17 11.85
C LYS A 315 8.72 16.39 11.33
N THR A 316 8.17 16.33 10.13
CA THR A 316 7.71 17.51 9.39
C THR A 316 6.19 17.73 9.42
N LEU A 317 5.40 16.69 9.67
CA LEU A 317 3.96 16.82 9.71
C LEU A 317 3.46 17.55 10.98
N PRO A 318 2.35 18.30 10.91
CA PRO A 318 1.71 18.94 12.04
C PRO A 318 1.31 17.95 13.13
N PHE A 319 1.23 18.45 14.39
CA PHE A 319 0.81 17.66 15.54
C PHE A 319 -0.53 16.94 15.31
N GLU A 320 -1.52 17.64 14.77
CA GLU A 320 -2.88 17.13 14.54
C GLU A 320 -2.88 15.93 13.63
N GLU A 321 -2.04 15.96 12.60
CA GLU A 321 -1.93 14.86 11.63
C GLU A 321 -1.26 13.63 12.25
N ILE A 322 -0.15 13.82 12.98
CA ILE A 322 0.52 12.72 13.70
C ILE A 322 -0.42 12.15 14.76
N ASN A 323 -1.08 12.99 15.57
CA ASN A 323 -1.98 12.52 16.62
C ASN A 323 -3.20 11.79 16.07
N ARG A 324 -3.71 12.20 14.90
CA ARG A 324 -4.78 11.46 14.20
C ARG A 324 -4.35 10.03 13.88
N GLN A 325 -3.14 9.84 13.36
CA GLN A 325 -2.60 8.52 13.04
C GLN A 325 -2.30 7.69 14.31
N LEU A 326 -1.84 8.34 15.39
CA LEU A 326 -1.64 7.70 16.69
C LEU A 326 -2.97 7.21 17.29
N LYS A 327 -4.04 8.00 17.18
CA LYS A 327 -5.40 7.61 17.61
C LYS A 327 -5.89 6.37 16.90
N ASP A 328 -5.63 6.26 15.61
CA ASP A 328 -5.94 5.08 14.81
C ASP A 328 -5.17 3.82 15.28
N LEU A 329 -4.05 4.00 15.99
CA LEU A 329 -3.26 2.95 16.65
C LEU A 329 -3.61 2.78 18.13
N GLY A 330 -4.66 3.45 18.61
CA GLY A 330 -5.15 3.36 20.00
C GLY A 330 -4.39 4.22 21.01
N PHE A 331 -3.65 5.24 20.55
CA PHE A 331 -2.91 6.14 21.42
C PHE A 331 -3.19 7.61 21.12
N ASP A 332 -3.68 8.36 22.12
CA ASP A 332 -4.02 9.78 21.98
C ASP A 332 -3.03 10.65 22.76
N LEU A 333 -2.17 11.38 22.05
CA LEU A 333 -1.25 12.33 22.68
C LEU A 333 -1.97 13.55 23.27
N SER A 334 -3.12 13.94 22.70
CA SER A 334 -3.81 15.17 23.11
C SER A 334 -4.38 15.15 24.54
N VAL A 335 -4.39 13.99 25.19
CA VAL A 335 -4.79 13.86 26.60
C VAL A 335 -3.76 14.39 27.58
N TYR A 336 -2.52 14.64 27.13
CA TYR A 336 -1.44 15.13 27.97
C TYR A 336 -1.31 16.65 27.88
N GLU A 337 -1.11 17.34 29.01
CA GLU A 337 -1.06 18.80 29.08
C GLU A 337 -0.01 19.42 28.15
N LYS A 338 1.16 18.80 28.02
CA LYS A 338 2.25 19.25 27.16
C LYS A 338 2.40 18.39 25.89
N ALA A 339 1.28 18.00 25.26
CA ALA A 339 1.27 17.02 24.15
C ALA A 339 2.19 17.40 22.96
N GLY A 340 2.18 18.68 22.55
CA GLY A 340 3.05 19.16 21.46
C GLY A 340 4.52 19.01 21.81
N PHE A 341 4.90 19.43 23.02
CA PHE A 341 6.27 19.28 23.51
C PHE A 341 6.70 17.81 23.60
N LEU A 342 5.81 16.93 24.09
CA LEU A 342 6.08 15.49 24.14
C LEU A 342 6.32 14.90 22.75
N LEU A 343 5.53 15.31 21.76
CA LEU A 343 5.76 14.87 20.37
C LEU A 343 7.13 15.37 19.87
N ASP A 344 7.47 16.63 20.09
CA ASP A 344 8.74 17.22 19.64
C ASP A 344 9.95 16.51 20.27
N LEU A 345 9.87 16.10 21.52
CA LEU A 345 10.89 15.29 22.20
C LEU A 345 11.16 13.95 21.49
N LEU A 346 10.12 13.35 20.94
CA LEU A 346 10.15 11.98 20.41
C LEU A 346 10.44 11.92 18.91
N ARG A 347 9.87 12.88 18.14
CA ARG A 347 9.88 12.87 16.67
C ARG A 347 11.26 12.94 16.04
N GLU A 348 12.25 13.53 16.73
CA GLU A 348 13.61 13.69 16.22
C GLU A 348 14.33 12.35 15.97
N ARG A 349 13.99 11.31 16.71
CA ARG A 349 14.65 10.00 16.65
C ARG A 349 13.75 8.89 16.15
N ALA A 350 12.44 9.10 16.18
CA ALA A 350 11.47 8.07 15.82
C ALA A 350 11.45 7.82 14.31
N LYS A 351 11.44 6.56 13.95
CA LYS A 351 11.26 6.09 12.57
C LYS A 351 9.84 5.61 12.31
N THR A 352 9.11 5.26 13.35
CA THR A 352 7.74 4.76 13.28
C THR A 352 6.86 5.40 14.36
N LEU A 353 5.54 5.39 14.13
CA LEU A 353 4.58 5.82 15.14
C LEU A 353 4.60 4.92 16.38
N LEU A 354 4.98 3.64 16.23
CA LEU A 354 5.11 2.73 17.38
C LEU A 354 6.24 3.17 18.31
N GLU A 355 7.33 3.72 17.76
CA GLU A 355 8.42 4.29 18.56
C GLU A 355 7.97 5.56 19.27
N ILE A 356 7.13 6.41 18.67
CA ILE A 356 6.47 7.53 19.36
C ILE A 356 5.62 7.03 20.52
N ILE A 357 4.77 6.03 20.31
CA ILE A 357 3.91 5.45 21.35
C ILE A 357 4.75 4.90 22.51
N SER A 358 5.76 4.10 22.19
CA SER A 358 6.63 3.49 23.20
C SER A 358 7.41 4.55 23.98
N GLY A 359 7.98 5.54 23.29
CA GLY A 359 8.69 6.65 23.91
C GLY A 359 7.78 7.50 24.79
N ALA A 360 6.58 7.85 24.32
CA ALA A 360 5.62 8.61 25.10
C ALA A 360 5.23 7.87 26.39
N LYS A 361 4.85 6.59 26.28
CA LYS A 361 4.53 5.77 27.46
C LYS A 361 5.67 5.74 28.48
N SER A 362 6.91 5.59 28.03
CA SER A 362 8.08 5.55 28.93
C SER A 362 8.31 6.88 29.68
N ILE A 363 7.82 7.99 29.14
CA ILE A 363 7.93 9.30 29.76
C ILE A 363 6.71 9.60 30.64
N VAL A 364 5.48 9.40 30.13
CA VAL A 364 4.26 9.80 30.87
C VAL A 364 3.91 8.83 31.99
N GLU A 365 4.18 7.54 31.84
CA GLU A 365 3.93 6.53 32.85
C GLU A 365 5.14 6.40 33.79
N ALA A 366 4.90 6.47 35.10
CA ALA A 366 5.97 6.23 36.06
C ALA A 366 6.44 4.75 35.98
N PRO A 367 7.75 4.48 35.88
CA PRO A 367 8.26 3.12 35.72
C PRO A 367 7.74 2.17 36.80
N GLN A 368 7.22 1.03 36.38
CA GLN A 368 6.86 -0.08 37.28
C GLN A 368 8.01 -1.08 37.41
N ASN A 369 8.80 -1.22 36.36
CA ASN A 369 9.98 -2.05 36.27
C ASN A 369 11.15 -1.23 35.73
N TYR A 370 12.36 -1.65 35.99
CA TYR A 370 13.58 -1.01 35.52
C TYR A 370 14.43 -2.02 34.75
N ASP A 371 15.07 -1.56 33.67
CA ASP A 371 15.96 -2.40 32.85
C ASP A 371 17.16 -2.91 33.69
N GLU A 372 17.19 -4.20 33.97
CA GLU A 372 18.24 -4.83 34.78
C GLU A 372 19.63 -4.69 34.17
N ASN A 373 19.74 -4.75 32.82
CA ASN A 373 21.01 -4.56 32.13
C ASN A 373 21.52 -3.12 32.31
N ALA A 374 20.59 -2.13 32.22
CA ALA A 374 20.91 -0.74 32.47
C ALA A 374 21.34 -0.51 33.94
N ILE A 375 20.63 -1.09 34.89
CA ILE A 375 21.00 -1.06 36.31
C ILE A 375 22.39 -1.60 36.51
N ASN A 376 22.66 -2.84 36.10
CA ASN A 376 23.94 -3.52 36.30
C ASN A 376 25.10 -2.75 35.65
N LYS A 377 24.87 -2.06 34.57
CA LYS A 377 25.89 -1.30 33.85
C LYS A 377 26.16 0.08 34.40
N PHE A 378 25.13 0.78 34.89
CA PHE A 378 25.22 2.21 35.17
C PHE A 378 24.95 2.59 36.63
N ILE A 379 24.50 1.67 37.48
CA ILE A 379 24.13 1.97 38.88
C ILE A 379 25.11 1.34 39.84
N ASN A 380 25.65 2.17 40.79
CA ASN A 380 26.48 1.77 41.90
C ASN A 380 26.13 2.64 43.12
N GLU A 381 26.67 2.29 44.30
CA GLU A 381 26.39 3.01 45.56
C GLU A 381 26.70 4.50 45.48
N ASN A 382 27.82 4.88 44.86
CA ASN A 382 28.25 6.27 44.79
C ASN A 382 27.24 7.09 43.96
N ASN A 383 26.80 6.62 42.80
CA ASN A 383 25.88 7.36 41.98
C ASN A 383 24.42 7.34 42.46
N LEU A 384 24.05 6.35 43.29
CA LEU A 384 22.76 6.39 44.02
C LEU A 384 22.73 7.54 45.05
N LEU A 385 23.82 7.71 45.84
CA LEU A 385 23.94 8.82 46.74
C LEU A 385 23.94 10.16 46.01
N LEU A 386 24.64 10.25 44.89
CA LEU A 386 24.68 11.42 44.04
C LEU A 386 23.29 11.76 43.50
N LEU A 387 22.52 10.76 43.05
CA LEU A 387 21.15 10.92 42.57
C LEU A 387 20.20 11.41 43.68
N GLN A 388 20.36 10.93 44.91
CA GLN A 388 19.61 11.40 46.08
C GLN A 388 19.88 12.85 46.38
N ASN A 389 21.17 13.25 46.41
CA ASN A 389 21.59 14.64 46.66
C ASN A 389 21.05 15.57 45.55
N TYR A 390 21.15 15.14 44.30
CA TYR A 390 20.61 15.90 43.16
C TYR A 390 19.09 16.12 43.30
N ALA A 391 18.34 15.10 43.66
CA ALA A 391 16.87 15.20 43.88
C ALA A 391 16.52 16.13 45.04
N ASN A 392 17.36 16.22 46.11
CA ASN A 392 17.15 17.10 47.22
C ASN A 392 17.36 18.59 46.83
N GLU A 393 18.33 18.87 45.92
CA GLU A 393 18.65 20.23 45.46
C GLU A 393 17.69 20.73 44.34
N LEU A 394 16.90 19.83 43.69
CA LEU A 394 15.86 20.21 42.72
C LEU A 394 14.71 20.95 43.43
N ASN A 395 14.60 22.29 43.36
CA ASN A 395 13.61 23.05 44.12
C ASN A 395 12.64 23.88 43.27
N GLU A 396 12.96 24.12 42.01
CA GLU A 396 12.21 25.04 41.15
C GLU A 396 11.98 24.42 39.78
N GLU A 397 10.81 24.69 39.17
CA GLU A 397 10.53 24.35 37.78
C GLU A 397 11.48 25.17 36.86
N LYS A 398 12.03 24.47 35.85
CA LYS A 398 13.09 25.00 34.98
C LYS A 398 12.84 24.59 33.55
N SER A 399 13.30 25.38 32.61
CA SER A 399 13.43 24.94 31.21
C SER A 399 14.56 23.89 31.08
N ALA A 400 14.58 23.13 29.96
CA ALA A 400 15.62 22.17 29.70
C ALA A 400 17.02 22.79 29.77
N LYS A 401 17.18 24.02 29.29
CA LYS A 401 18.44 24.78 29.35
C LYS A 401 18.82 25.09 30.80
N ASP A 402 17.87 25.57 31.60
CA ASP A 402 18.14 25.89 33.00
C ASP A 402 18.42 24.65 33.85
N PHE A 403 17.76 23.49 33.50
CA PHE A 403 18.12 22.20 34.10
C PHE A 403 19.53 21.75 33.71
N GLU A 404 19.96 21.99 32.48
CA GLU A 404 21.32 21.69 32.04
C GLU A 404 22.36 22.55 32.80
N GLU A 405 22.13 23.87 32.94
CA GLU A 405 22.96 24.78 33.69
C GLU A 405 23.04 24.36 35.17
N PHE A 406 21.90 24.14 35.83
CA PHE A 406 21.81 23.62 37.20
C PHE A 406 22.58 22.32 37.39
N THR A 407 22.38 21.37 36.43
CA THR A 407 23.08 20.08 36.52
C THR A 407 24.59 20.27 36.40
N ASN A 408 25.07 21.13 35.50
CA ASN A 408 26.51 21.41 35.37
C ASN A 408 27.10 22.03 36.62
N GLU A 409 26.41 22.96 37.28
CA GLU A 409 26.81 23.54 38.57
C GLU A 409 26.90 22.46 39.66
N PHE A 410 25.87 21.58 39.72
CA PHE A 410 25.85 20.47 40.67
C PHE A 410 27.03 19.50 40.45
N LEU A 411 27.34 19.16 39.16
CA LEU A 411 28.47 18.29 38.82
C LEU A 411 29.83 18.91 39.20
N GLN A 412 30.02 20.23 38.98
CA GLN A 412 31.23 20.93 39.38
C GLN A 412 31.40 20.92 40.91
N LYS A 413 30.33 21.22 41.65
CA LYS A 413 30.32 21.23 43.12
C LYS A 413 30.69 19.88 43.72
N ASN A 414 30.29 18.76 43.06
CA ASN A 414 30.53 17.41 43.54
C ASN A 414 31.74 16.70 42.87
N GLU A 415 32.47 17.42 42.00
CA GLU A 415 33.65 16.92 41.27
C GLU A 415 33.40 15.62 40.45
N VAL A 416 32.21 15.48 39.84
CA VAL A 416 31.77 14.30 39.09
C VAL A 416 31.47 14.65 37.63
N LYS A 417 31.42 13.62 36.78
CA LYS A 417 31.14 13.77 35.35
C LYS A 417 29.64 13.58 35.05
N LEU A 418 29.15 14.22 34.00
CA LEU A 418 27.76 14.12 33.58
C LEU A 418 27.29 12.66 33.41
N LYS A 419 28.13 11.78 32.88
CA LYS A 419 27.80 10.35 32.70
C LYS A 419 27.45 9.64 34.01
N ASP A 420 28.02 10.09 35.16
CA ASP A 420 27.84 9.44 36.46
C ASP A 420 26.48 9.79 37.10
N LEU A 421 25.82 10.86 36.62
CA LEU A 421 24.51 11.32 37.06
C LEU A 421 23.42 11.15 36.01
N ALA A 422 23.73 11.42 34.72
CA ALA A 422 22.72 11.42 33.66
C ALA A 422 22.05 10.06 33.44
N GLN A 423 22.81 8.95 33.52
CA GLN A 423 22.23 7.61 33.35
C GLN A 423 21.37 7.18 34.55
N PRO A 424 21.79 7.40 35.81
CA PRO A 424 20.93 7.22 36.97
C PRO A 424 19.62 8.01 36.91
N ILE A 425 19.65 9.30 36.54
CA ILE A 425 18.44 10.11 36.36
C ILE A 425 17.54 9.47 35.29
N ARG A 426 18.10 9.14 34.13
CA ARG A 426 17.32 8.54 33.01
C ARG A 426 16.63 7.25 33.44
N ILE A 427 17.33 6.33 34.08
CA ILE A 427 16.79 5.05 34.55
C ILE A 427 15.68 5.31 35.59
N ALA A 428 15.92 6.23 36.55
CA ALA A 428 14.93 6.54 37.57
C ALA A 428 13.64 7.16 36.99
N LEU A 429 13.77 8.01 35.98
CA LEU A 429 12.62 8.71 35.38
C LEU A 429 11.85 7.86 34.39
N THR A 430 12.52 7.03 33.57
CA THR A 430 11.92 6.33 32.42
C THR A 430 12.02 4.81 32.47
N GLY A 431 12.71 4.25 33.46
CA GLY A 431 12.94 2.80 33.58
C GLY A 431 14.02 2.24 32.64
N SER A 432 14.61 3.06 31.76
CA SER A 432 15.52 2.64 30.69
C SER A 432 16.79 3.50 30.62
N ALA A 433 17.85 2.94 30.04
CA ALA A 433 19.07 3.71 29.73
C ALA A 433 18.93 4.56 28.44
N VAL A 434 17.83 4.43 27.72
CA VAL A 434 17.56 5.15 26.45
C VAL A 434 16.30 6.00 26.58
N SER A 435 16.45 7.31 26.33
CA SER A 435 15.35 8.27 26.28
C SER A 435 15.78 9.48 25.43
N PRO A 436 14.90 10.47 25.19
CA PRO A 436 15.30 11.80 24.74
C PRO A 436 16.33 12.48 25.68
N SER A 437 16.63 13.74 25.44
CA SER A 437 17.47 14.51 26.38
C SER A 437 16.88 14.44 27.79
N ILE A 438 17.73 14.14 28.79
CA ILE A 438 17.26 14.08 30.18
C ILE A 438 16.73 15.41 30.67
N PHE A 439 17.28 16.52 30.19
CA PHE A 439 16.85 17.85 30.56
C PHE A 439 15.48 18.20 30.05
N GLU A 440 15.16 17.79 28.82
CA GLU A 440 13.83 17.92 28.24
C GLU A 440 12.81 16.98 28.96
N VAL A 441 13.22 15.79 29.36
CA VAL A 441 12.40 14.89 30.16
C VAL A 441 12.11 15.49 31.55
N LEU A 442 13.12 16.12 32.18
CA LEU A 442 12.95 16.84 33.46
C LEU A 442 11.97 18.02 33.31
N GLU A 443 12.09 18.82 32.25
CA GLU A 443 11.16 19.92 31.95
C GLU A 443 9.74 19.42 31.69
N PHE A 444 9.60 18.33 30.97
CA PHE A 444 8.28 17.74 30.67
C PHE A 444 7.58 17.25 31.96
N LEU A 445 8.30 16.47 32.79
CA LEU A 445 7.75 15.87 33.99
C LEU A 445 7.54 16.87 35.14
N GLY A 446 8.37 17.92 35.19
CA GLY A 446 8.40 18.87 36.31
C GLY A 446 9.08 18.30 37.57
N VAL A 447 9.47 19.18 38.46
CA VAL A 447 10.28 18.86 39.65
C VAL A 447 9.59 17.85 40.58
N ASN A 448 8.32 18.03 40.83
CA ASN A 448 7.58 17.19 41.77
C ASN A 448 7.52 15.71 41.30
N GLU A 449 7.20 15.47 40.04
CA GLU A 449 7.13 14.11 39.48
C GLU A 449 8.54 13.51 39.37
N CYS A 450 9.56 14.30 39.01
CA CYS A 450 10.94 13.85 38.98
C CYS A 450 11.42 13.37 40.36
N LYS A 451 11.20 14.15 41.42
CA LYS A 451 11.52 13.77 42.81
C LYS A 451 10.82 12.47 43.23
N LYS A 452 9.53 12.36 42.91
CA LYS A 452 8.74 11.18 43.21
C LYS A 452 9.28 9.92 42.53
N ARG A 453 9.64 10.00 41.25
CA ARG A 453 10.21 8.88 40.50
C ARG A 453 11.62 8.52 40.96
N ILE A 454 12.47 9.51 41.24
CA ILE A 454 13.80 9.27 41.78
C ILE A 454 13.69 8.56 43.15
N LYS A 455 12.82 9.05 44.04
CA LYS A 455 12.58 8.40 45.33
C LYS A 455 12.13 6.95 45.16
N LYS A 456 11.15 6.70 44.27
CA LYS A 456 10.66 5.34 43.97
C LYS A 456 11.79 4.40 43.50
N PHE A 457 12.72 4.91 42.67
CA PHE A 457 13.86 4.15 42.19
C PHE A 457 14.88 3.87 43.30
N LEU A 458 15.15 4.85 44.16
CA LEU A 458 16.05 4.65 45.34
C LEU A 458 15.47 3.63 46.30
N ASP A 459 14.16 3.68 46.59
CA ASP A 459 13.46 2.70 47.43
C ASP A 459 13.49 1.29 46.81
N PHE A 460 13.43 1.19 45.49
CA PHE A 460 13.58 -0.09 44.77
C PHE A 460 15.00 -0.68 44.89
N LYS A 461 16.05 0.16 44.89
CA LYS A 461 17.45 -0.28 44.99
C LYS A 461 17.86 -0.52 46.44
N GLY A 462 17.16 0.02 47.43
CA GLY A 462 17.41 -0.21 48.85
C GLY A 462 16.79 -1.51 49.39
N LYS A 463 16.01 -2.21 48.55
CA LYS A 463 15.49 -3.57 48.83
C LYS A 463 16.44 -4.63 48.25
#